data_46fbe1403643a11ea0becbd494916e5e
#
_entry.id   46fbe1403643a11ea0becbd494916e5e
#
_cell.length_a   1.000
_cell.length_b   1.000
_cell.length_c   1.000
_cell.angle_alpha   90.00
_cell.angle_beta   90.00
_cell.angle_gamma   90.00
#
_symmetry.space_group_name_H-M   'P 1'
#
loop_
_entity.id
_entity.type
_entity.pdbx_description
1 polymer ?
#
loop_
_entity_poly.entity_id
_entity_poly.type
_entity_poly.pdbx_seq_one_letter_code
_entity_poly.pdbx_strand_id
1 'polypeptide(L)'
;MVKAKQYLKDVLAHKRCIAYKKHFRGMGRTGQAAEFGRTMGRWPEKSVKVVLGLVNNLEANANAKNLKNLTIDHVQVDRAAKGRRRTYRAHGRIGPYLSSQAHIQMWAGERAVDVKREGKARQVAKGKIPVGEQWTMKMIQIPYLNMNQFLKY
;
A
#
# COMPACT_ATOMS: atom_id res chain seq x y z
N MET A 1 4.69 -4.36 13.25
CA MET A 1 5.10 -5.71 12.83
C MET A 1 4.07 -6.80 13.13
N VAL A 2 3.47 -6.87 14.30
CA VAL A 2 2.46 -7.89 14.70
C VAL A 2 1.31 -8.00 13.69
N LYS A 3 0.70 -6.88 13.28
CA LYS A 3 -0.38 -6.85 12.28
C LYS A 3 0.03 -7.47 10.93
N ALA A 4 1.27 -7.25 10.50
CA ALA A 4 1.77 -7.83 9.24
C ALA A 4 1.88 -9.36 9.34
N LYS A 5 2.40 -9.89 10.44
CA LYS A 5 2.45 -11.34 10.67
C LYS A 5 1.05 -11.98 10.72
N GLN A 6 0.13 -11.34 11.42
CA GLN A 6 -1.24 -11.83 11.49
C GLN A 6 -1.90 -11.87 10.11
N TYR A 7 -1.76 -10.79 9.33
CA TYR A 7 -2.26 -10.75 7.96
C TYR A 7 -1.71 -11.88 7.08
N LEU A 8 -0.39 -12.14 7.13
CA LEU A 8 0.22 -13.21 6.35
C LEU A 8 -0.28 -14.61 6.80
N LYS A 9 -0.48 -14.81 8.11
CA LYS A 9 -1.10 -16.05 8.63
C LYS A 9 -2.54 -16.21 8.18
N ASP A 10 -3.32 -15.13 8.18
CA ASP A 10 -4.72 -15.14 7.74
C ASP A 10 -4.82 -15.45 6.23
N VAL A 11 -3.85 -15.01 5.44
CA VAL A 11 -3.77 -15.37 4.00
C VAL A 11 -3.48 -16.86 3.83
N LEU A 12 -2.59 -17.46 4.63
CA LEU A 12 -2.34 -18.90 4.59
C LEU A 12 -3.57 -19.71 5.02
N ALA A 13 -4.35 -19.19 5.97
CA ALA A 13 -5.60 -19.80 6.43
C ALA A 13 -6.81 -19.49 5.52
N HIS A 14 -6.60 -18.81 4.39
CA HIS A 14 -7.65 -18.38 3.46
C HIS A 14 -8.72 -17.45 4.06
N LYS A 15 -8.48 -16.87 5.24
CA LYS A 15 -9.39 -15.91 5.87
C LYS A 15 -9.35 -14.55 5.22
N ARG A 16 -8.20 -14.15 4.70
CA ARG A 16 -7.98 -12.89 3.97
C ARG A 16 -7.23 -13.18 2.66
N CYS A 17 -7.44 -12.36 1.65
CA CYS A 17 -6.75 -12.52 0.37
C CYS A 17 -5.70 -11.43 0.13
N ILE A 18 -4.81 -11.67 -0.85
CA ILE A 18 -3.96 -10.64 -1.42
C ILE A 18 -4.64 -10.08 -2.67
N ALA A 19 -5.00 -8.79 -2.63
CA ALA A 19 -5.61 -8.11 -3.76
C ALA A 19 -4.58 -7.79 -4.85
N TYR A 20 -4.93 -8.07 -6.10
CA TYR A 20 -4.07 -7.80 -7.24
C TYR A 20 -4.40 -6.45 -7.87
N LYS A 21 -3.39 -5.59 -8.00
CA LYS A 21 -3.51 -4.26 -8.60
C LYS A 21 -3.05 -4.22 -10.06
N LYS A 22 -2.07 -5.05 -10.42
CA LYS A 22 -1.48 -5.17 -11.77
C LYS A 22 -1.54 -6.64 -12.21
N HIS A 23 -1.54 -6.88 -13.52
CA HIS A 23 -1.53 -8.23 -14.13
C HIS A 23 -2.63 -9.14 -13.57
N PHE A 24 -3.84 -8.63 -13.47
CA PHE A 24 -4.98 -9.30 -12.87
C PHE A 24 -5.94 -9.96 -13.88
N ARG A 25 -5.65 -9.87 -15.19
CA ARG A 25 -6.47 -10.51 -16.23
C ARG A 25 -6.42 -12.03 -16.06
N GLY A 26 -7.60 -12.68 -16.15
CA GLY A 26 -7.73 -14.13 -15.95
C GLY A 26 -7.66 -14.59 -14.49
N MET A 27 -7.65 -13.69 -13.52
CA MET A 27 -7.81 -14.02 -12.10
C MET A 27 -9.28 -14.09 -11.71
N GLY A 28 -9.61 -14.98 -10.76
CA GLY A 28 -10.93 -15.06 -10.17
C GLY A 28 -11.24 -13.84 -9.29
N ARG A 29 -12.53 -13.53 -9.18
CA ARG A 29 -13.05 -12.53 -8.25
C ARG A 29 -13.30 -13.17 -6.88
N THR A 30 -13.07 -12.42 -5.81
CA THR A 30 -13.35 -12.86 -4.43
C THR A 30 -13.89 -11.69 -3.61
N GLY A 31 -14.91 -11.95 -2.78
CA GLY A 31 -15.48 -10.95 -1.87
C GLY A 31 -14.47 -10.42 -0.85
N GLN A 32 -13.47 -11.21 -0.47
CA GLN A 32 -12.40 -10.78 0.45
C GLN A 32 -11.55 -9.62 -0.10
N ALA A 33 -11.49 -9.44 -1.43
CA ALA A 33 -10.75 -8.35 -2.05
C ALA A 33 -11.43 -6.98 -1.86
N ALA A 34 -12.70 -6.94 -1.46
CA ALA A 34 -13.44 -5.71 -1.18
C ALA A 34 -12.78 -4.88 -0.07
N GLU A 35 -12.15 -5.51 0.94
CA GLU A 35 -11.39 -4.83 1.99
C GLU A 35 -10.32 -3.89 1.42
N PHE A 36 -9.76 -4.22 0.27
CA PHE A 36 -8.72 -3.45 -0.42
C PHE A 36 -9.27 -2.56 -1.56
N GLY A 37 -10.59 -2.42 -1.67
CA GLY A 37 -11.24 -1.69 -2.78
C GLY A 37 -11.01 -2.35 -4.14
N ARG A 38 -10.86 -3.67 -4.18
CA ARG A 38 -10.62 -4.46 -5.39
C ARG A 38 -11.59 -5.64 -5.47
N THR A 39 -11.72 -6.21 -6.66
CA THR A 39 -12.56 -7.39 -6.89
C THR A 39 -11.75 -8.67 -7.03
N MET A 40 -10.49 -8.57 -7.45
CA MET A 40 -9.65 -9.72 -7.77
C MET A 40 -8.59 -9.96 -6.71
N GLY A 41 -8.47 -11.19 -6.24
CA GLY A 41 -7.48 -11.59 -5.25
C GLY A 41 -7.21 -13.09 -5.30
N ARG A 42 -6.08 -13.48 -4.73
CA ARG A 42 -5.65 -14.88 -4.57
C ARG A 42 -4.90 -15.07 -3.26
N TRP A 43 -4.60 -16.32 -2.95
CA TRP A 43 -3.86 -16.76 -1.75
C TRP A 43 -2.54 -17.42 -2.17
N PRO A 44 -1.50 -16.67 -2.53
CA PRO A 44 -0.23 -17.22 -3.03
C PRO A 44 0.62 -17.75 -1.87
N GLU A 45 0.39 -18.98 -1.44
CA GLU A 45 1.05 -19.60 -0.28
C GLU A 45 2.57 -19.53 -0.33
N LYS A 46 3.17 -19.89 -1.48
CA LYS A 46 4.64 -19.93 -1.64
C LYS A 46 5.26 -18.55 -1.37
N SER A 47 4.70 -17.50 -1.96
CA SER A 47 5.18 -16.12 -1.76
C SER A 47 4.96 -15.66 -0.32
N VAL A 48 3.81 -15.98 0.27
CA VAL A 48 3.49 -15.61 1.64
C VAL A 48 4.42 -16.29 2.64
N LYS A 49 4.76 -17.56 2.47
CA LYS A 49 5.72 -18.28 3.32
C LYS A 49 7.11 -17.61 3.29
N VAL A 50 7.59 -17.22 2.10
CA VAL A 50 8.88 -16.51 1.96
C VAL A 50 8.87 -15.17 2.68
N VAL A 51 7.81 -14.36 2.46
CA VAL A 51 7.69 -13.04 3.12
C VAL A 51 7.54 -13.19 4.63
N LEU A 52 6.80 -14.19 5.10
CA LEU A 52 6.68 -14.46 6.53
C LEU A 52 8.04 -14.83 7.16
N GLY A 53 8.86 -15.61 6.44
CA GLY A 53 10.23 -15.91 6.86
C GLY A 53 11.09 -14.64 7.00
N LEU A 54 11.00 -13.71 6.05
CA LEU A 54 11.70 -12.42 6.12
C LEU A 54 11.24 -11.58 7.32
N VAL A 55 9.94 -11.50 7.57
CA VAL A 55 9.40 -10.75 8.72
C VAL A 55 9.85 -11.36 10.05
N ASN A 56 9.92 -12.70 10.14
CA ASN A 56 10.45 -13.38 11.33
C ASN A 56 11.94 -13.11 11.53
N ASN A 57 12.72 -13.08 10.45
CA ASN A 57 14.14 -12.74 10.49
C ASN A 57 14.36 -11.29 10.97
N LEU A 58 13.59 -10.34 10.43
CA LEU A 58 13.64 -8.95 10.91
C LEU A 58 13.35 -8.84 12.40
N GLU A 59 12.36 -9.57 12.91
CA GLU A 59 12.06 -9.56 14.34
C GLU A 59 13.19 -10.16 15.18
N ALA A 60 13.79 -11.26 14.72
CA ALA A 60 14.93 -11.86 15.41
C ALA A 60 16.13 -10.90 15.46
N ASN A 61 16.43 -10.23 14.33
CA ASN A 61 17.50 -9.23 14.24
C ASN A 61 17.25 -8.02 15.16
N ALA A 62 16.00 -7.57 15.23
CA ALA A 62 15.62 -6.47 16.11
C ALA A 62 15.72 -6.83 17.59
N ASN A 63 15.29 -8.05 17.95
CA ASN A 63 15.44 -8.55 19.31
C ASN A 63 16.90 -8.64 19.72
N ALA A 64 17.79 -9.09 18.81
CA ALA A 64 19.23 -9.11 19.06
C ALA A 64 19.82 -7.70 19.28
N LYS A 65 19.22 -6.67 18.68
CA LYS A 65 19.58 -5.27 18.88
C LYS A 65 18.80 -4.57 20.01
N ASN A 66 17.96 -5.28 20.74
CA ASN A 66 17.10 -4.76 21.81
C ASN A 66 16.16 -3.61 21.37
N LEU A 67 15.74 -3.59 20.09
CA LEU A 67 14.82 -2.59 19.56
C LEU A 67 13.37 -2.91 19.98
N LYS A 68 12.63 -1.88 20.42
CA LYS A 68 11.23 -1.99 20.85
C LYS A 68 10.30 -1.33 19.84
N ASN A 69 9.00 -1.67 19.89
CA ASN A 69 7.96 -1.03 19.06
C ASN A 69 8.26 -0.99 17.54
N LEU A 70 8.67 -2.13 17.00
CA LEU A 70 9.09 -2.25 15.61
C LEU A 70 7.98 -1.97 14.61
N THR A 71 8.27 -1.07 13.67
CA THR A 71 7.48 -0.82 12.47
C THR A 71 8.26 -1.20 11.23
N ILE A 72 7.55 -1.65 10.19
CA ILE A 72 8.15 -1.83 8.87
C ILE A 72 8.08 -0.48 8.17
N ASP A 73 9.22 0.12 7.91
CA ASP A 73 9.29 1.47 7.32
C ASP A 73 9.34 1.39 5.80
N HIS A 74 10.07 0.41 5.26
CA HIS A 74 10.20 0.28 3.82
C HIS A 74 10.24 -1.18 3.39
N VAL A 75 9.63 -1.45 2.22
CA VAL A 75 9.67 -2.74 1.53
C VAL A 75 9.93 -2.47 0.06
N GLN A 76 11.02 -3.02 -0.45
CA GLN A 76 11.37 -2.93 -1.86
C GLN A 76 11.39 -4.32 -2.49
N VAL A 77 10.86 -4.42 -3.70
CA VAL A 77 10.84 -5.65 -4.48
C VAL A 77 11.36 -5.37 -5.88
N ASP A 78 12.52 -5.90 -6.19
CA ASP A 78 13.20 -5.72 -7.46
C ASP A 78 13.22 -7.00 -8.28
N ARG A 79 13.37 -6.87 -9.59
CA ARG A 79 13.53 -8.01 -10.47
C ARG A 79 14.98 -8.49 -10.40
N ALA A 80 15.17 -9.78 -10.13
CA ALA A 80 16.46 -10.43 -10.22
C ALA A 80 16.76 -10.93 -11.66
N ALA A 81 17.98 -11.34 -11.89
CA ALA A 81 18.38 -11.97 -13.15
C ALA A 81 17.51 -13.18 -13.43
N LYS A 82 17.03 -13.27 -14.67
CA LYS A 82 16.18 -14.41 -15.08
C LYS A 82 17.01 -15.68 -15.22
N GLY A 83 16.54 -16.75 -14.57
CA GLY A 83 17.09 -18.09 -14.79
C GLY A 83 16.76 -18.56 -16.20
N ARG A 84 17.75 -18.96 -16.96
CA ARG A 84 17.65 -19.37 -18.36
C ARG A 84 17.68 -20.88 -18.51
N ARG A 85 16.64 -21.44 -19.16
CA ARG A 85 16.60 -22.83 -19.64
C ARG A 85 16.03 -22.85 -21.05
N ARG A 86 16.22 -23.96 -21.76
CA ARG A 86 15.70 -24.18 -23.10
C ARG A 86 14.49 -25.12 -23.07
N THR A 87 13.52 -24.88 -23.92
CA THR A 87 12.45 -25.82 -24.21
C THR A 87 12.55 -26.25 -25.66
N TYR A 88 12.33 -27.53 -25.91
CA TYR A 88 12.31 -28.12 -27.25
C TYR A 88 10.85 -28.28 -27.69
N ARG A 89 10.55 -27.86 -28.89
CA ARG A 89 9.23 -27.93 -29.51
C ARG A 89 9.30 -28.72 -30.81
N ALA A 90 8.13 -28.94 -31.45
CA ALA A 90 8.04 -29.61 -32.75
C ALA A 90 8.92 -28.92 -33.80
N HIS A 91 9.34 -29.67 -34.81
CA HIS A 91 10.20 -29.19 -35.90
C HIS A 91 11.55 -28.59 -35.46
N GLY A 92 12.13 -29.12 -34.41
CA GLY A 92 13.44 -28.66 -33.91
C GLY A 92 13.47 -27.24 -33.35
N ARG A 93 12.30 -26.61 -33.11
CA ARG A 93 12.24 -25.26 -32.50
C ARG A 93 12.71 -25.30 -31.04
N ILE A 94 13.61 -24.37 -30.71
CA ILE A 94 14.08 -24.16 -29.36
C ILE A 94 13.53 -22.83 -28.89
N GLY A 95 12.85 -22.83 -27.72
CA GLY A 95 12.31 -21.65 -27.10
C GLY A 95 12.94 -21.41 -25.75
N PRO A 96 12.92 -20.16 -25.24
CA PRO A 96 13.36 -19.85 -23.90
C PRO A 96 12.35 -20.35 -22.88
N TYR A 97 12.86 -20.94 -21.78
CA TYR A 97 12.08 -21.26 -20.59
C TYR A 97 12.67 -20.51 -19.41
N LEU A 98 12.16 -19.31 -19.19
CA LEU A 98 12.71 -18.36 -18.25
C LEU A 98 11.96 -18.43 -16.91
N SER A 99 12.70 -18.42 -15.79
CA SER A 99 12.13 -18.20 -14.46
C SER A 99 12.39 -16.75 -14.04
N SER A 100 11.34 -16.04 -13.62
CA SER A 100 11.44 -14.67 -13.14
C SER A 100 11.64 -14.69 -11.63
N GLN A 101 12.83 -14.29 -11.19
CA GLN A 101 13.19 -14.21 -9.79
C GLN A 101 13.05 -12.77 -9.28
N ALA A 102 13.04 -12.60 -7.96
CA ALA A 102 12.90 -11.30 -7.33
C ALA A 102 13.86 -11.16 -6.15
N HIS A 103 14.36 -9.95 -5.92
CA HIS A 103 15.00 -9.53 -4.70
C HIS A 103 13.98 -8.82 -3.82
N ILE A 104 13.94 -9.16 -2.54
CA ILE A 104 13.04 -8.53 -1.58
C ILE A 104 13.90 -7.96 -0.46
N GLN A 105 13.79 -6.66 -0.23
CA GLN A 105 14.45 -5.94 0.86
C GLN A 105 13.40 -5.36 1.79
N MET A 106 13.62 -5.47 3.09
CA MET A 106 12.75 -4.93 4.11
C MET A 106 13.58 -4.22 5.18
N TRP A 107 13.12 -3.03 5.57
CA TRP A 107 13.68 -2.30 6.70
C TRP A 107 12.63 -2.08 7.75
N ALA A 108 13.03 -2.25 9.00
CA ALA A 108 12.21 -1.98 10.15
C ALA A 108 12.97 -1.08 11.12
N GLY A 109 12.28 -0.12 11.68
CA GLY A 109 12.79 0.83 12.67
C GLY A 109 11.94 0.86 13.92
N GLU A 110 12.44 1.50 14.95
CA GLU A 110 11.65 1.83 16.12
C GLU A 110 10.69 2.96 15.77
N ARG A 111 9.43 2.76 16.09
CA ARG A 111 8.46 3.83 15.99
C ARG A 111 8.71 4.83 17.12
N ALA A 112 8.99 6.09 16.77
CA ALA A 112 8.96 7.17 17.72
C ALA A 112 7.61 7.17 18.47
N VAL A 113 7.64 7.43 19.76
CA VAL A 113 6.43 7.49 20.57
C VAL A 113 5.42 8.41 19.90
N ASP A 114 4.21 7.90 19.66
CA ASP A 114 3.16 8.71 19.05
C ASP A 114 2.89 9.92 19.93
N VAL A 115 3.34 11.08 19.48
CA VAL A 115 2.93 12.35 20.09
C VAL A 115 1.41 12.43 19.85
N LYS A 116 0.64 12.31 20.94
CA LYS A 116 -0.80 12.52 20.89
C LYS A 116 -1.03 13.85 20.20
N ARG A 117 -1.65 13.81 19.02
CA ARG A 117 -2.14 15.04 18.41
C ARG A 117 -3.12 15.64 19.40
N GLU A 118 -2.81 16.80 19.93
CA GLU A 118 -3.78 17.56 20.70
C GLU A 118 -5.03 17.65 19.83
N GLY A 119 -6.10 17.02 20.30
CA GLY A 119 -7.36 17.07 19.61
C GLY A 119 -7.72 18.53 19.51
N LYS A 120 -7.56 19.16 18.33
CA LYS A 120 -8.31 20.37 18.05
C LYS A 120 -9.76 19.95 18.26
N ALA A 121 -10.28 20.25 19.43
CA ALA A 121 -11.69 20.18 19.69
C ALA A 121 -12.33 21.01 18.58
N ARG A 122 -12.80 20.31 17.56
CA ARG A 122 -13.62 20.93 16.53
C ARG A 122 -14.90 21.26 17.28
N GLN A 123 -14.93 22.44 17.90
CA GLN A 123 -16.16 23.03 18.36
C GLN A 123 -16.97 23.28 17.07
N VAL A 124 -17.62 22.23 16.62
CA VAL A 124 -18.76 22.40 15.75
C VAL A 124 -19.81 23.03 16.67
N ALA A 125 -19.77 24.36 16.73
CA ALA A 125 -20.91 25.10 17.22
C ALA A 125 -22.10 24.60 16.36
N LYS A 126 -22.93 23.76 16.95
CA LYS A 126 -24.27 23.48 16.43
C LYS A 126 -25.07 24.76 16.61
N GLY A 127 -24.71 25.80 15.89
CA GLY A 127 -25.58 26.93 15.66
C GLY A 127 -26.75 26.40 14.84
N LYS A 128 -27.93 26.27 15.44
CA LYS A 128 -29.18 26.23 14.70
C LYS A 128 -29.15 27.46 13.77
N ILE A 129 -29.03 27.22 12.46
CA ILE A 129 -29.24 28.26 11.47
C ILE A 129 -30.72 28.65 11.65
N PRO A 130 -31.04 29.87 12.08
CA PRO A 130 -32.40 30.28 12.15
C PRO A 130 -32.95 30.29 10.71
N VAL A 131 -34.00 29.49 10.49
CA VAL A 131 -34.76 29.50 9.22
C VAL A 131 -35.43 30.83 9.16
N GLY A 132 -34.88 31.78 8.41
CA GLY A 132 -35.56 33.10 8.21
C GLY A 132 -34.66 34.28 7.86
N GLU A 133 -33.35 34.17 7.89
CA GLU A 133 -32.53 35.27 7.37
C GLU A 133 -32.29 35.14 5.88
N GLN A 134 -32.95 36.01 5.12
CA GLN A 134 -32.69 36.20 3.71
C GLN A 134 -31.19 36.52 3.51
N TRP A 135 -30.53 35.73 2.70
CA TRP A 135 -29.19 35.99 2.24
C TRP A 135 -29.16 37.25 1.36
N THR A 136 -28.99 38.43 1.96
CA THR A 136 -28.54 39.58 1.20
C THR A 136 -27.11 39.31 0.80
N MET A 137 -26.86 38.94 -0.44
CA MET A 137 -25.53 38.86 -1.03
C MET A 137 -24.92 40.26 -0.95
N LYS A 138 -24.12 40.52 0.06
CA LYS A 138 -23.09 41.57 -0.02
C LYS A 138 -22.07 41.09 -1.02
N MET A 139 -22.17 41.58 -2.25
CA MET A 139 -21.12 41.48 -3.23
C MET A 139 -19.88 42.12 -2.63
N ILE A 140 -18.91 41.30 -2.18
CA ILE A 140 -17.56 41.77 -1.92
C ILE A 140 -16.99 42.04 -3.31
N GLN A 141 -16.92 43.33 -3.67
CA GLN A 141 -16.18 43.78 -4.82
C GLN A 141 -14.71 43.42 -4.59
N ILE A 142 -14.27 42.36 -5.24
CA ILE A 142 -12.85 42.05 -5.38
C ILE A 142 -12.30 43.12 -6.35
N PRO A 143 -11.34 43.96 -5.93
CA PRO A 143 -10.75 44.91 -6.86
C PRO A 143 -10.07 44.12 -7.99
N TYR A 144 -10.46 44.43 -9.22
CA TYR A 144 -9.83 43.93 -10.43
C TYR A 144 -8.33 44.18 -10.38
N LEU A 145 -7.54 43.15 -10.12
CA LEU A 145 -6.10 43.18 -10.37
C LEU A 145 -5.90 43.26 -11.87
N ASN A 146 -5.33 44.40 -12.26
CA ASN A 146 -5.02 44.78 -13.61
C ASN A 146 -4.10 43.74 -14.27
N MET A 147 -4.66 42.97 -15.22
CA MET A 147 -4.00 41.87 -15.93
C MET A 147 -2.97 42.35 -16.97
N ASN A 148 -2.60 43.65 -16.95
CA ASN A 148 -1.65 44.24 -17.91
C ASN A 148 -0.20 44.33 -17.42
N GLN A 149 0.18 43.67 -16.33
CA GLN A 149 1.57 43.64 -15.87
C GLN A 149 2.31 42.32 -16.10
N PHE A 150 1.68 41.30 -16.71
CA PHE A 150 2.35 40.00 -16.97
C PHE A 150 2.78 39.79 -18.43
N LEU A 151 2.73 40.82 -19.31
CA LEU A 151 3.23 40.75 -20.68
C LEU A 151 4.40 41.70 -20.91
N LYS A 152 5.41 41.65 -20.04
CA LYS A 152 6.77 42.18 -20.32
C LYS A 152 7.77 41.33 -19.53
N TYR A 153 8.18 40.24 -20.18
CA TYR A 153 9.55 39.68 -20.19
C TYR A 153 9.51 38.42 -21.04
#